data_8d1cedc449dfb5b80e42386436ef2e7c
#
_entry.id   8d1cedc449dfb5b80e42386436ef2e7c
#
_cell.length_a   1.000
_cell.length_b   1.000
_cell.length_c   1.000
_cell.angle_alpha   90.00
_cell.angle_beta   90.00
_cell.angle_gamma   90.00
#
_symmetry.space_group_name_H-M   'P 1'
#
loop_
_entity.id
_entity.type
_entity.pdbx_description
1 polymer ?
#
loop_
_entity_poly.entity_id
_entity_poly.type
_entity_poly.pdbx_seq_one_letter_code
_entity_poly.pdbx_strand_id
1 'polypeptide(L)'
;MRANNILDTIGRTPHIRVNRLFGSGREVWIKSERANPGGSIKDRIALAMVEDAEKRGALKTGGTIVEPTSGNTAIGLAMVAAVKGYK
;
A
#
# COMPACT_ATOMS: atom_id res chain seq x y z
N MET A 1 -17.06 -4.41 -3.70
CA MET A 1 -16.09 -3.66 -4.50
C MET A 1 -15.53 -4.54 -5.61
N ARG A 2 -15.34 -3.97 -6.77
CA ARG A 2 -14.64 -4.63 -7.87
C ARG A 2 -13.37 -3.84 -8.19
N ALA A 3 -12.26 -4.55 -8.38
CA ALA A 3 -10.97 -3.95 -8.70
C ALA A 3 -10.38 -4.66 -9.93
N ASN A 4 -9.73 -3.91 -10.82
CA ASN A 4 -9.12 -4.48 -12.01
C ASN A 4 -7.84 -5.24 -11.69
N ASN A 5 -7.13 -4.82 -10.65
CA ASN A 5 -5.98 -5.54 -10.12
C ASN A 5 -5.83 -5.21 -8.63
N ILE A 6 -4.90 -5.88 -7.99
CA ILE A 6 -4.73 -5.75 -6.54
C ILE A 6 -4.32 -4.34 -6.11
N LEU A 7 -3.66 -3.57 -6.97
CA LEU A 7 -3.24 -2.20 -6.63
C LEU A 7 -4.42 -1.27 -6.41
N ASP A 8 -5.56 -1.53 -7.05
CA ASP A 8 -6.78 -0.73 -6.87
C ASP A 8 -7.38 -0.87 -5.46
N THR A 9 -6.95 -1.85 -4.70
CA THR A 9 -7.41 -2.03 -3.31
C THR A 9 -6.54 -1.30 -2.30
N ILE A 10 -5.38 -0.79 -2.70
CA ILE A 10 -4.49 -0.05 -1.81
C ILE A 10 -5.21 1.21 -1.32
N GLY A 11 -5.15 1.46 -0.02
CA GLY A 11 -5.73 2.66 0.58
C GLY A 11 -7.20 2.57 0.93
N ARG A 12 -7.87 1.51 0.54
CA ARG A 12 -9.29 1.28 0.88
C ARG A 12 -9.40 0.53 2.21
N THR A 13 -8.78 1.10 3.23
CA THR A 13 -8.67 0.48 4.53
C THR A 13 -9.84 0.86 5.43
N PRO A 14 -10.36 -0.09 6.24
CA PRO A 14 -11.53 0.18 7.06
C PRO A 14 -11.20 1.00 8.31
N HIS A 15 -12.21 1.73 8.79
CA HIS A 15 -12.21 2.31 10.11
C HIS A 15 -12.89 1.32 11.05
N ILE A 16 -12.22 0.97 12.13
CA ILE A 16 -12.73 -0.01 13.08
C ILE A 16 -12.88 0.66 14.43
N ARG A 17 -14.07 0.57 15.02
CA ARG A 17 -14.31 1.14 16.33
C ARG A 17 -13.63 0.32 17.43
N VAL A 18 -12.96 1.01 18.35
CA VAL A 18 -12.37 0.41 19.52
C VAL A 18 -13.39 0.48 20.67
N ASN A 19 -13.99 -0.66 21.00
CA ASN A 19 -15.17 -0.67 21.88
C ASN A 19 -14.86 -0.84 23.35
N ARG A 20 -13.71 -1.39 23.71
CA ARG A 20 -13.44 -1.76 25.12
C ARG A 20 -12.31 -0.97 25.76
N LEU A 21 -11.24 -0.73 25.04
CA LEU A 21 -10.00 -0.23 25.60
C LEU A 21 -10.12 1.15 26.25
N PHE A 22 -10.97 2.03 25.67
CA PHE A 22 -11.14 3.41 26.12
C PHE A 22 -12.45 3.67 26.86
N GLY A 23 -13.20 2.62 27.17
CA GLY A 23 -14.48 2.72 27.88
C GLY A 23 -15.65 3.17 26.99
N SER A 24 -16.85 3.15 27.56
CA SER A 24 -18.09 3.41 26.82
C SER A 24 -18.38 4.89 26.59
N GLY A 25 -17.73 5.79 27.32
CA GLY A 25 -17.93 7.23 27.20
C GLY A 25 -17.13 7.90 26.08
N ARG A 26 -16.36 7.13 25.33
CA ARG A 26 -15.49 7.65 24.28
C ARG A 26 -15.71 6.93 22.97
N GLU A 27 -15.59 7.69 21.90
CA GLU A 27 -15.66 7.15 20.54
C GLU A 27 -14.26 7.20 19.92
N VAL A 28 -13.64 6.04 19.78
CA VAL A 28 -12.29 5.92 19.23
C VAL A 28 -12.33 4.93 18.06
N TRP A 29 -11.78 5.34 16.93
CA TRP A 29 -11.70 4.54 15.72
C TRP A 29 -10.25 4.42 15.29
N ILE A 30 -9.90 3.25 14.78
CA ILE A 30 -8.59 3.04 14.13
C ILE A 30 -8.81 2.86 12.63
N LYS A 31 -7.87 3.37 11.86
CA LYS A 31 -7.80 3.08 10.43
C LYS A 31 -6.83 1.92 10.24
N SER A 32 -7.36 0.76 9.85
CA SER A 32 -6.59 -0.48 9.83
C SER A 32 -5.79 -0.63 8.55
N GLU A 33 -4.58 -0.11 8.54
CA GLU A 33 -3.69 -0.18 7.36
C GLU A 33 -3.17 -1.59 7.06
N ARG A 34 -3.29 -2.52 7.99
CA ARG A 34 -2.99 -3.94 7.73
C ARG A 34 -3.93 -4.55 6.67
N ALA A 35 -5.05 -3.91 6.39
CA ALA A 35 -5.99 -4.36 5.37
C ALA A 35 -5.55 -4.01 3.95
N ASN A 36 -4.46 -3.26 3.76
CA ASN A 36 -3.84 -3.12 2.45
C ASN A 36 -3.37 -4.49 1.95
N PRO A 37 -3.32 -4.72 0.62
CA PRO A 37 -2.99 -6.05 0.08
C PRO A 37 -1.61 -6.57 0.47
N GLY A 38 -0.63 -5.70 0.67
CA GLY A 38 0.69 -6.09 1.19
C GLY A 38 0.76 -6.14 2.71
N GLY A 39 -0.32 -5.78 3.40
CA GLY A 39 -0.46 -5.93 4.84
C GLY A 39 0.00 -4.74 5.67
N SER A 40 0.30 -3.59 5.07
CA SER A 40 0.73 -2.40 5.83
C SER A 40 0.48 -1.10 5.08
N ILE A 41 0.68 0.02 5.80
CA ILE A 41 0.62 1.36 5.21
C ILE A 41 1.66 1.57 4.10
N LYS A 42 2.70 0.77 4.06
CA LYS A 42 3.79 0.92 3.08
C LYS A 42 3.37 0.61 1.65
N ASP A 43 2.24 -0.05 1.45
CA ASP A 43 1.67 -0.23 0.11
C ASP A 43 1.36 1.11 -0.54
N ARG A 44 0.87 2.09 0.23
CA ARG A 44 0.58 3.43 -0.26
C ARG A 44 1.83 4.12 -0.80
N ILE A 45 2.90 4.07 -0.01
CA ILE A 45 4.17 4.71 -0.37
C ILE A 45 4.81 4.02 -1.58
N ALA A 46 4.75 2.70 -1.63
CA ALA A 46 5.31 1.92 -2.74
C ALA A 46 4.62 2.28 -4.06
N LEU A 47 3.30 2.29 -4.07
CA LEU A 47 2.54 2.66 -5.26
C LEU A 47 2.82 4.10 -5.67
N ALA A 48 2.84 5.03 -4.73
CA ALA A 48 3.09 6.44 -5.00
C ALA A 48 4.49 6.68 -5.58
N MET A 49 5.51 6.01 -5.05
CA MET A 49 6.87 6.14 -5.57
C MET A 49 6.99 5.62 -7.01
N VAL A 50 6.39 4.47 -7.28
CA VAL A 50 6.44 3.89 -8.63
C VAL A 50 5.68 4.76 -9.62
N GLU A 51 4.47 5.18 -9.27
CA GLU A 51 3.66 6.02 -10.15
C GLU A 51 4.32 7.38 -10.40
N ASP A 52 4.96 7.97 -9.40
CA ASP A 52 5.70 9.21 -9.56
C ASP A 52 6.90 9.02 -10.50
N ALA A 53 7.64 7.94 -10.34
CA ALA A 53 8.76 7.62 -11.21
C ALA A 53 8.31 7.39 -12.66
N GLU A 54 7.18 6.73 -12.86
CA GLU A 54 6.58 6.56 -14.18
C GLU A 54 6.21 7.92 -14.80
N LYS A 55 5.56 8.77 -14.01
CA LYS A 55 5.10 10.09 -14.46
C LYS A 55 6.26 10.99 -14.86
N ARG A 56 7.37 10.93 -14.11
CA ARG A 56 8.58 11.71 -14.42
C ARG A 56 9.42 11.11 -15.57
N GLY A 57 9.08 9.94 -16.05
CA GLY A 57 9.86 9.24 -17.06
C GLY A 57 11.13 8.57 -16.53
N ALA A 58 11.31 8.53 -15.21
CA ALA A 58 12.48 7.88 -14.59
C ALA A 58 12.38 6.36 -14.62
N LEU A 59 11.17 5.83 -14.73
CA LEU A 59 10.90 4.39 -14.76
C LEU A 59 10.09 4.08 -16.02
N LYS A 60 10.65 3.31 -16.93
CA LYS A 60 10.02 2.93 -18.19
C LYS A 60 9.61 1.47 -18.18
N THR A 61 8.68 1.12 -19.05
CA THR A 61 8.17 -0.24 -19.21
C THR A 61 9.30 -1.28 -19.20
N GLY A 62 9.19 -2.29 -18.36
CA GLY A 62 10.21 -3.33 -18.23
C GLY A 62 11.45 -2.93 -17.44
N GLY A 63 11.45 -1.73 -16.88
CA GLY A 63 12.57 -1.22 -16.10
C GLY A 63 12.81 -2.00 -14.80
N THR A 64 13.91 -1.65 -14.14
CA THR A 64 14.33 -2.28 -12.90
C THR A 64 14.21 -1.29 -11.74
N ILE A 65 13.65 -1.74 -10.63
CA ILE A 65 13.56 -0.98 -9.39
C ILE A 65 14.64 -1.49 -8.44
N VAL A 66 15.46 -0.58 -7.96
CA VAL A 66 16.48 -0.88 -6.94
C VAL A 66 16.24 0.02 -5.75
N GLU A 67 16.01 -0.57 -4.59
CA GLU A 67 15.74 0.18 -3.37
C GLU A 67 16.35 -0.57 -2.17
N PRO A 68 17.19 0.10 -1.37
CA PRO A 68 17.78 -0.51 -0.18
C PRO A 68 16.73 -0.55 0.94
N THR A 69 15.85 -1.52 0.89
CA THR A 69 14.75 -1.66 1.82
C THR A 69 14.60 -3.10 2.31
N SER A 70 13.99 -3.23 3.47
CA SER A 70 13.60 -4.51 4.05
C SER A 70 12.22 -4.36 4.67
N GLY A 71 11.54 -5.47 4.94
CA GLY A 71 10.23 -5.43 5.57
C GLY A 71 9.13 -4.91 4.65
N ASN A 72 8.24 -4.09 5.19
CA ASN A 72 6.98 -3.75 4.53
C ASN A 72 7.11 -2.90 3.26
N THR A 73 8.10 -2.04 3.18
CA THR A 73 8.35 -1.26 1.97
C THR A 73 8.81 -2.18 0.84
N ALA A 74 9.69 -3.15 1.13
CA ALA A 74 10.12 -4.13 0.15
C ALA A 74 8.95 -4.98 -0.35
N ILE A 75 8.07 -5.40 0.55
CA ILE A 75 6.88 -6.16 0.20
C ILE A 75 5.97 -5.35 -0.73
N GLY A 76 5.73 -4.09 -0.39
CA GLY A 76 4.90 -3.21 -1.21
C GLY A 76 5.49 -2.98 -2.60
N LEU A 77 6.78 -2.69 -2.68
CA LEU A 77 7.46 -2.49 -3.97
C LEU A 77 7.45 -3.77 -4.83
N ALA A 78 7.67 -4.93 -4.21
CA ALA A 78 7.63 -6.20 -4.93
C ALA A 78 6.25 -6.47 -5.53
N MET A 79 5.20 -6.19 -4.78
CA MET A 79 3.82 -6.36 -5.25
C MET A 79 3.52 -5.41 -6.42
N VAL A 80 3.85 -4.13 -6.28
CA VAL A 80 3.62 -3.13 -7.33
C VAL A 80 4.41 -3.49 -8.58
N ALA A 81 5.68 -3.87 -8.42
CA ALA A 81 6.52 -4.28 -9.54
C ALA A 81 5.96 -5.51 -10.26
N ALA A 82 5.48 -6.50 -9.52
CA ALA A 82 4.90 -7.70 -10.09
C ALA A 82 3.67 -7.38 -10.96
N VAL A 83 2.79 -6.51 -10.47
CA VAL A 83 1.58 -6.13 -11.21
C VAL A 83 1.91 -5.30 -12.46
N LYS A 84 2.88 -4.39 -12.36
CA LYS A 84 3.23 -3.47 -13.44
C LYS A 84 4.30 -4.01 -14.39
N GLY A 85 4.91 -5.15 -14.09
CA GLY A 85 5.91 -5.79 -14.96
C GLY A 85 7.32 -5.24 -14.81
N TYR A 86 7.69 -4.70 -13.66
CA TYR A 86 9.06 -4.27 -13.36
C TYR A 86 9.88 -5.38 -12.69
N LYS A 87 11.17 -5.19 -12.69
CA LYS A 87 12.12 -6.08 -12.03
C LYS A 87 12.65 -5.48 -10.73
#